data_c3e65c2d43d79261fcddfbfbf2da8f5f
#
_entry.id   c3e65c2d43d79261fcddfbfbf2da8f5f
#
_cell.length_a   1.000
_cell.length_b   1.000
_cell.length_c   1.000
_cell.angle_alpha   90.00
_cell.angle_beta   90.00
_cell.angle_gamma   90.00
#
_symmetry.space_group_name_H-M   'P 1'
#
loop_
_entity.id
_entity.type
_entity.pdbx_description
1 polymer ?
#
loop_
_entity_poly.entity_id
_entity_poly.type
_entity_poly.pdbx_seq_one_letter_code
_entity_poly.pdbx_strand_id
1 'polypeptide(L)'
;MTSWAKPGQAVYLRENLSGETVQVGAFDPSLPGTANRMKSLPEGFTKLGIPALLRCAHLDTLWVTVDEVGYLESGMEGYQQAFRTLLENKQVAAVVRKQPLAFLQELCSRKDAFVVDLDDPFGKIGCVIMASGLGRRFGSNKLLADFGGEPMICRILDATEGIFRRRVVVTRHEEIARLCREREISVVLHSLPNRNDTVRLGLQGMEEMDRCLFAPADQPLLRRETVAALALVSKGSPYCWRLSCEGVPGSPVVFPEWTFEQLKNLPEGKGGGILLKKYPERLRTVNIRDGYELQD
;
A
#
# COMPACT_ATOMS: atom_id res chain seq x y z
N MET A 1 2.99 16.26 -15.79
CA MET A 1 2.09 17.44 -15.85
C MET A 1 1.42 17.60 -14.50
N THR A 2 1.11 18.81 -14.11
CA THR A 2 0.43 19.12 -12.85
C THR A 2 -0.74 20.06 -13.14
N SER A 3 -1.90 19.80 -12.56
CA SER A 3 -3.03 20.71 -12.58
C SER A 3 -3.34 21.25 -11.18
N TRP A 4 -3.89 22.44 -11.11
CA TRP A 4 -4.37 23.02 -9.87
C TRP A 4 -5.55 23.95 -10.09
N ALA A 5 -6.42 24.03 -9.11
CA ALA A 5 -7.59 24.92 -9.11
C ALA A 5 -7.33 26.15 -8.22
N LYS A 6 -7.75 27.31 -8.73
CA LYS A 6 -8.05 28.47 -7.87
C LYS A 6 -9.54 28.35 -7.52
N PRO A 7 -9.90 28.16 -6.24
CA PRO A 7 -11.27 27.92 -5.83
C PRO A 7 -12.23 28.99 -6.38
N GLY A 8 -13.32 28.56 -7.02
CA GLY A 8 -14.33 29.43 -7.59
C GLY A 8 -13.92 30.28 -8.80
N GLN A 9 -12.76 30.03 -9.42
CA GLN A 9 -12.26 30.84 -10.54
C GLN A 9 -11.84 30.03 -11.76
N ALA A 10 -10.76 29.26 -11.66
CA ALA A 10 -10.12 28.63 -12.81
C ALA A 10 -9.34 27.37 -12.45
N VAL A 11 -9.14 26.48 -13.46
CA VAL A 11 -8.20 25.36 -13.40
C VAL A 11 -7.08 25.61 -14.40
N TYR A 12 -5.86 25.38 -13.96
CA TYR A 12 -4.66 25.55 -14.77
C TYR A 12 -3.94 24.21 -14.94
N LEU A 13 -3.33 24.04 -16.09
CA LEU A 13 -2.43 22.92 -16.40
C LEU A 13 -1.03 23.46 -16.62
N ARG A 14 -0.04 22.78 -16.05
CA ARG A 14 1.39 23.09 -16.20
C ARG A 14 2.16 21.92 -16.74
N GLU A 15 2.98 22.14 -17.74
CA GLU A 15 4.03 21.21 -18.12
C GLU A 15 5.29 21.50 -17.29
N ASN A 16 5.72 20.55 -16.49
CA ASN A 16 6.83 20.79 -15.55
C ASN A 16 8.20 20.93 -16.23
N LEU A 17 8.36 20.41 -17.45
CA LEU A 17 9.63 20.50 -18.19
C LEU A 17 9.85 21.90 -18.77
N SER A 18 8.86 22.46 -19.45
CA SER A 18 8.95 23.81 -20.02
C SER A 18 8.60 24.90 -19.03
N GLY A 19 7.87 24.55 -17.96
CA GLY A 19 7.28 25.53 -17.04
C GLY A 19 6.05 26.25 -17.61
N GLU A 20 5.65 25.95 -18.86
CA GLU A 20 4.50 26.58 -19.52
C GLU A 20 3.20 26.23 -18.76
N THR A 21 2.33 27.23 -18.66
CA THR A 21 1.06 27.14 -17.95
C THR A 21 -0.06 27.67 -18.83
N VAL A 22 -1.21 26.97 -18.81
CA VAL A 22 -2.39 27.36 -19.57
C VAL A 22 -3.66 27.11 -18.74
N GLN A 23 -4.68 27.93 -18.92
CA GLN A 23 -5.99 27.69 -18.31
C GLN A 23 -6.73 26.60 -19.09
N VAL A 24 -7.28 25.61 -18.37
CA VAL A 24 -8.02 24.47 -18.91
C VAL A 24 -9.44 24.33 -18.38
N GLY A 25 -9.79 25.14 -17.39
CA GLY A 25 -11.14 25.21 -16.82
C GLY A 25 -11.49 26.59 -16.32
N ALA A 26 -12.76 26.95 -16.44
CA ALA A 26 -13.33 28.20 -15.92
C ALA A 26 -14.54 27.89 -15.05
N PHE A 27 -14.72 28.66 -13.98
CA PHE A 27 -15.90 28.55 -13.12
C PHE A 27 -17.15 28.98 -13.89
N ASP A 28 -18.18 28.13 -13.85
CA ASP A 28 -19.49 28.40 -14.45
C ASP A 28 -20.60 28.17 -13.41
N PRO A 29 -21.18 29.24 -12.86
CA PRO A 29 -22.21 29.14 -11.83
C PRO A 29 -23.52 28.51 -12.33
N SER A 30 -23.74 28.41 -13.64
CA SER A 30 -24.92 27.79 -14.24
C SER A 30 -24.89 26.27 -14.20
N LEU A 31 -23.70 25.65 -13.97
CA LEU A 31 -23.58 24.20 -13.87
C LEU A 31 -24.20 23.66 -12.59
N PRO A 32 -24.92 22.52 -12.65
CA PRO A 32 -25.60 21.94 -11.50
C PRO A 32 -24.58 21.41 -10.46
N GLY A 33 -24.99 21.41 -9.19
CA GLY A 33 -24.20 20.88 -8.07
C GLY A 33 -23.44 21.97 -7.31
N THR A 34 -22.84 21.57 -6.18
CA THR A 34 -22.00 22.44 -5.33
C THR A 34 -20.52 22.27 -5.57
N ALA A 35 -20.12 21.06 -6.03
CA ALA A 35 -18.76 20.71 -6.41
C ALA A 35 -18.67 20.58 -7.95
N ASN A 36 -17.52 20.85 -8.53
CA ASN A 36 -17.25 20.66 -9.97
C ASN A 36 -17.99 21.63 -10.92
N ARG A 37 -18.19 22.88 -10.50
CA ARG A 37 -18.74 23.92 -11.38
C ARG A 37 -17.67 24.52 -12.32
N MET A 38 -16.79 23.69 -12.84
CA MET A 38 -15.76 24.10 -13.79
C MET A 38 -16.16 23.61 -15.19
N LYS A 39 -16.26 24.54 -16.13
CA LYS A 39 -16.42 24.25 -17.54
C LYS A 39 -15.05 23.99 -18.16
N SER A 40 -14.92 22.92 -18.94
CA SER A 40 -13.70 22.62 -19.69
C SER A 40 -13.43 23.70 -20.77
N LEU A 41 -12.17 24.07 -20.90
CA LEU A 41 -11.69 24.98 -21.95
C LEU A 41 -10.80 24.17 -22.92
N PRO A 42 -11.38 23.67 -24.04
CA PRO A 42 -10.67 22.80 -25.00
C PRO A 42 -9.40 23.42 -25.56
N GLU A 43 -9.37 24.75 -25.75
CA GLU A 43 -8.23 25.48 -26.31
C GLU A 43 -6.95 25.30 -25.48
N GLY A 44 -7.07 25.30 -24.16
CA GLY A 44 -5.92 25.08 -23.27
C GLY A 44 -5.34 23.67 -23.40
N PHE A 45 -6.20 22.66 -23.49
CA PHE A 45 -5.76 21.29 -23.72
C PHE A 45 -5.12 21.13 -25.11
N THR A 46 -5.69 21.72 -26.15
CA THR A 46 -5.14 21.68 -27.51
C THR A 46 -3.80 22.41 -27.59
N LYS A 47 -3.66 23.55 -26.89
CA LYS A 47 -2.45 24.35 -26.91
C LYS A 47 -1.29 23.69 -26.14
N LEU A 48 -1.54 23.13 -24.96
CA LEU A 48 -0.49 22.61 -24.09
C LEU A 48 -0.69 21.14 -23.71
N GLY A 49 -1.86 20.72 -23.28
CA GLY A 49 -2.10 19.38 -22.72
C GLY A 49 -1.76 18.25 -23.69
N ILE A 50 -2.33 18.29 -24.89
CA ILE A 50 -2.09 17.28 -25.94
C ILE A 50 -0.64 17.28 -26.39
N PRO A 51 -0.02 18.43 -26.80
CA PRO A 51 1.38 18.45 -27.16
C PRO A 51 2.33 18.00 -26.06
N ALA A 52 2.05 18.33 -24.81
CA ALA A 52 2.87 17.90 -23.67
C ALA A 52 2.83 16.38 -23.47
N LEU A 53 1.65 15.73 -23.54
CA LEU A 53 1.52 14.27 -23.45
C LEU A 53 2.29 13.58 -24.56
N LEU A 54 2.16 14.06 -25.82
CA LEU A 54 2.87 13.51 -26.96
C LEU A 54 4.38 13.70 -26.86
N ARG A 55 4.86 14.86 -26.39
CA ARG A 55 6.30 15.06 -26.10
C ARG A 55 6.79 14.08 -25.04
N CYS A 56 6.04 13.94 -23.94
CA CYS A 56 6.39 13.02 -22.86
C CYS A 56 6.46 11.56 -23.33
N ALA A 57 5.63 11.15 -24.29
CA ALA A 57 5.69 9.81 -24.86
C ALA A 57 7.03 9.49 -25.53
N HIS A 58 7.76 10.51 -26.02
CA HIS A 58 9.02 10.37 -26.75
C HIS A 58 10.26 10.78 -25.93
N LEU A 59 10.10 11.20 -24.66
CA LEU A 59 11.25 11.52 -23.79
C LEU A 59 12.10 10.29 -23.50
N ASP A 60 13.41 10.50 -23.31
CA ASP A 60 14.30 9.46 -22.80
C ASP A 60 14.15 9.33 -21.27
N THR A 61 13.00 8.82 -20.86
CA THR A 61 12.67 8.52 -19.46
C THR A 61 11.73 7.32 -19.41
N LEU A 62 11.85 6.50 -18.37
CA LEU A 62 10.97 5.37 -18.16
C LEU A 62 9.61 5.79 -17.57
N TRP A 63 9.61 6.80 -16.69
CA TRP A 63 8.44 7.22 -15.93
C TRP A 63 7.97 8.62 -16.30
N VAL A 64 6.65 8.78 -16.38
CA VAL A 64 5.98 10.09 -16.51
C VAL A 64 4.91 10.20 -15.41
N THR A 65 4.78 11.38 -14.82
CA THR A 65 3.73 11.66 -13.84
C THR A 65 2.67 12.58 -14.45
N VAL A 66 1.39 12.26 -14.19
CA VAL A 66 0.24 13.10 -14.55
C VAL A 66 -0.57 13.31 -13.28
N ASP A 67 -0.51 14.54 -12.77
CA ASP A 67 -1.22 14.92 -11.55
C ASP A 67 -2.61 15.44 -11.93
N GLU A 68 -3.60 14.63 -11.61
CA GLU A 68 -5.02 14.78 -11.86
C GLU A 68 -5.47 14.58 -13.32
N VAL A 69 -6.29 13.54 -13.50
CA VAL A 69 -7.09 13.27 -14.71
C VAL A 69 -8.55 13.16 -14.26
N GLY A 70 -9.42 14.00 -14.79
CA GLY A 70 -10.79 14.12 -14.30
C GLY A 70 -11.82 14.36 -15.41
N TYR A 71 -12.89 15.05 -15.07
CA TYR A 71 -14.00 15.30 -15.97
C TYR A 71 -13.67 16.35 -17.05
N LEU A 72 -12.74 17.26 -16.79
CA LEU A 72 -12.35 18.29 -17.77
C LEU A 72 -11.73 17.69 -19.03
N GLU A 73 -10.94 16.62 -18.87
CA GLU A 73 -10.27 15.89 -19.93
C GLU A 73 -11.19 14.86 -20.61
N SER A 74 -12.17 14.36 -19.88
CA SER A 74 -12.97 13.20 -20.31
C SER A 74 -13.89 13.47 -21.50
N GLY A 75 -14.16 14.72 -21.83
CA GLY A 75 -14.93 15.13 -23.02
C GLY A 75 -14.08 15.37 -24.27
N MET A 76 -12.74 15.16 -24.19
CA MET A 76 -11.79 15.56 -25.24
C MET A 76 -11.10 14.36 -25.89
N GLU A 77 -11.60 13.90 -27.03
CA GLU A 77 -11.07 12.74 -27.75
C GLU A 77 -9.57 12.88 -28.07
N GLY A 78 -9.12 14.06 -28.52
CA GLY A 78 -7.71 14.32 -28.80
C GLY A 78 -6.81 14.15 -27.59
N TYR A 79 -7.25 14.59 -26.40
CA TYR A 79 -6.51 14.42 -25.16
C TYR A 79 -6.48 12.93 -24.74
N GLN A 80 -7.61 12.25 -24.83
CA GLN A 80 -7.69 10.81 -24.52
C GLN A 80 -6.76 10.00 -25.41
N GLN A 81 -6.71 10.32 -26.73
CA GLN A 81 -5.81 9.64 -27.65
C GLN A 81 -4.33 9.91 -27.33
N ALA A 82 -3.96 11.16 -27.02
CA ALA A 82 -2.61 11.49 -26.60
C ALA A 82 -2.22 10.79 -25.30
N PHE A 83 -3.17 10.63 -24.35
CA PHE A 83 -2.95 9.90 -23.11
C PHE A 83 -2.74 8.38 -23.36
N ARG A 84 -3.52 7.76 -24.28
CA ARG A 84 -3.30 6.37 -24.67
C ARG A 84 -1.92 6.19 -25.31
N THR A 85 -1.51 7.10 -26.19
CA THR A 85 -0.15 7.09 -26.77
C THR A 85 0.94 7.19 -25.69
N LEU A 86 0.73 8.02 -24.67
CA LEU A 86 1.65 8.07 -23.52
C LEU A 86 1.73 6.72 -22.79
N LEU A 87 0.59 6.08 -22.51
CA LEU A 87 0.53 4.78 -21.83
C LEU A 87 1.17 3.63 -22.62
N GLU A 88 1.16 3.69 -23.96
CA GLU A 88 1.81 2.70 -24.82
C GLU A 88 3.34 2.81 -24.79
N ASN A 89 3.88 3.98 -24.48
CA ASN A 89 5.31 4.26 -24.58
C ASN A 89 6.01 4.44 -23.22
N LYS A 90 5.27 4.65 -22.15
CA LYS A 90 5.81 5.01 -20.81
C LYS A 90 5.10 4.28 -19.68
N GLN A 91 5.83 4.12 -18.58
CA GLN A 91 5.21 3.84 -17.29
C GLN A 91 4.67 5.16 -16.73
N VAL A 92 3.37 5.19 -16.44
CA VAL A 92 2.69 6.41 -16.02
C VAL A 92 2.17 6.28 -14.59
N ALA A 93 2.56 7.21 -13.73
CA ALA A 93 1.90 7.39 -12.46
C ALA A 93 0.90 8.54 -12.58
N ALA A 94 -0.40 8.23 -12.54
CA ALA A 94 -1.47 9.21 -12.70
C ALA A 94 -2.37 9.26 -11.48
N VAL A 95 -2.77 10.47 -11.09
CA VAL A 95 -3.89 10.68 -10.16
C VAL A 95 -5.16 10.79 -10.96
N VAL A 96 -6.06 9.82 -10.79
CA VAL A 96 -7.33 9.74 -11.53
C VAL A 96 -8.47 10.04 -10.56
N ARG A 97 -9.35 10.99 -10.91
CA ARG A 97 -10.53 11.29 -10.11
C ARG A 97 -11.51 10.12 -10.08
N LYS A 98 -12.05 9.84 -8.90
CA LYS A 98 -13.05 8.79 -8.69
C LYS A 98 -14.44 9.26 -9.18
N GLN A 99 -14.65 9.18 -10.48
CA GLN A 99 -15.87 9.61 -11.14
C GLN A 99 -16.35 8.56 -12.16
N PRO A 100 -17.67 8.36 -12.36
CA PRO A 100 -18.22 7.36 -13.26
C PRO A 100 -18.18 7.82 -14.73
N LEU A 101 -16.99 8.14 -15.24
CA LEU A 101 -16.76 8.59 -16.61
C LEU A 101 -16.05 7.50 -17.40
N ALA A 102 -16.48 7.25 -18.64
CA ALA A 102 -16.02 6.16 -19.45
C ALA A 102 -14.49 6.13 -19.62
N PHE A 103 -13.87 7.29 -19.87
CA PHE A 103 -12.41 7.39 -20.00
C PHE A 103 -11.67 7.04 -18.71
N LEU A 104 -12.14 7.52 -17.55
CA LEU A 104 -11.51 7.23 -16.27
C LEU A 104 -11.66 5.74 -15.90
N GLN A 105 -12.82 5.16 -16.21
CA GLN A 105 -13.07 3.73 -16.02
C GLN A 105 -12.18 2.88 -16.93
N GLU A 106 -12.01 3.29 -18.20
CA GLU A 106 -11.07 2.67 -19.15
C GLU A 106 -9.65 2.62 -18.56
N LEU A 107 -9.14 3.77 -18.06
CA LEU A 107 -7.80 3.84 -17.45
C LEU A 107 -7.65 2.88 -16.27
N CYS A 108 -8.63 2.87 -15.37
CA CYS A 108 -8.58 2.04 -14.16
C CYS A 108 -8.84 0.55 -14.43
N SER A 109 -9.47 0.18 -15.54
CA SER A 109 -9.77 -1.22 -15.90
C SER A 109 -8.72 -1.90 -16.76
N ARG A 110 -7.65 -1.19 -17.15
CA ARG A 110 -6.55 -1.76 -17.93
C ARG A 110 -5.90 -2.92 -17.19
N LYS A 111 -5.55 -3.98 -17.92
CA LYS A 111 -4.89 -5.17 -17.35
C LYS A 111 -3.47 -4.89 -16.82
N ASP A 112 -2.84 -3.85 -17.31
CA ASP A 112 -1.49 -3.39 -16.96
C ASP A 112 -1.53 -2.22 -15.95
N ALA A 113 -2.71 -1.82 -15.46
CA ALA A 113 -2.86 -0.80 -14.44
C ALA A 113 -2.83 -1.39 -13.02
N PHE A 114 -2.05 -0.77 -12.15
CA PHE A 114 -2.13 -0.99 -10.71
C PHE A 114 -2.87 0.18 -10.07
N VAL A 115 -4.11 -0.05 -9.64
CA VAL A 115 -5.02 1.00 -9.14
C VAL A 115 -5.02 1.00 -7.62
N VAL A 116 -4.74 2.17 -7.03
CA VAL A 116 -4.82 2.40 -5.58
C VAL A 116 -5.97 3.35 -5.30
N ASP A 117 -6.99 2.89 -4.58
CA ASP A 117 -8.06 3.75 -4.06
C ASP A 117 -7.54 4.50 -2.82
N LEU A 118 -7.34 5.82 -2.93
CA LEU A 118 -6.77 6.63 -1.85
C LEU A 118 -7.71 6.78 -0.64
N ASP A 119 -9.02 6.54 -0.80
CA ASP A 119 -9.98 6.55 0.31
C ASP A 119 -9.87 5.27 1.17
N ASP A 120 -9.44 4.16 0.57
CA ASP A 120 -9.21 2.88 1.24
C ASP A 120 -8.04 2.12 0.58
N PRO A 121 -6.80 2.61 0.72
CA PRO A 121 -5.67 2.11 -0.05
C PRO A 121 -5.36 0.64 0.26
N PHE A 122 -5.52 0.24 1.51
CA PHE A 122 -5.13 -1.08 1.96
C PHE A 122 -6.31 -2.07 2.07
N GLY A 123 -7.57 -1.63 2.11
CA GLY A 123 -8.75 -2.49 2.25
C GLY A 123 -8.82 -3.21 3.60
N LYS A 124 -9.49 -4.37 3.64
CA LYS A 124 -9.70 -5.15 4.87
C LYS A 124 -8.48 -6.02 5.19
N ILE A 125 -7.38 -5.42 5.59
CA ILE A 125 -6.18 -6.14 6.02
C ILE A 125 -5.97 -6.06 7.53
N GLY A 126 -5.69 -7.21 8.17
CA GLY A 126 -5.24 -7.32 9.55
C GLY A 126 -3.72 -7.43 9.67
N CYS A 127 -3.21 -7.20 10.89
CA CYS A 127 -1.79 -7.40 11.21
C CYS A 127 -1.64 -8.12 12.55
N VAL A 128 -0.88 -9.20 12.56
CA VAL A 128 -0.45 -9.92 13.76
C VAL A 128 1.05 -9.69 13.93
N ILE A 129 1.42 -8.98 14.99
CA ILE A 129 2.81 -8.81 15.41
C ILE A 129 3.15 -9.91 16.40
N MET A 130 4.07 -10.79 16.01
CA MET A 130 4.46 -11.97 16.78
C MET A 130 5.59 -11.63 17.74
N ALA A 131 5.26 -11.38 19.01
CA ALA A 131 6.16 -10.94 20.08
C ALA A 131 6.30 -11.97 21.21
N SER A 132 6.06 -13.26 20.94
CA SER A 132 6.08 -14.34 21.96
C SER A 132 7.43 -15.07 22.06
N GLY A 133 8.48 -14.62 21.38
CA GLY A 133 9.80 -15.19 21.40
C GLY A 133 10.44 -15.12 22.80
N LEU A 134 11.11 -16.20 23.26
CA LEU A 134 11.69 -16.26 24.60
C LEU A 134 13.05 -15.55 24.75
N GLY A 135 13.66 -15.10 23.66
CA GLY A 135 14.96 -14.40 23.71
C GLY A 135 16.11 -15.17 24.41
N ARG A 136 16.02 -16.51 24.49
CA ARG A 136 16.93 -17.38 25.32
C ARG A 136 18.43 -17.13 25.08
N ARG A 137 18.81 -16.72 23.86
CA ARG A 137 20.20 -16.45 23.50
C ARG A 137 20.70 -15.08 23.98
N PHE A 138 19.79 -14.15 24.24
CA PHE A 138 20.08 -12.76 24.56
C PHE A 138 20.19 -12.50 26.08
N GLY A 139 19.85 -13.50 26.93
CA GLY A 139 19.89 -13.39 28.41
C GLY A 139 18.79 -12.50 29.00
N SER A 140 18.10 -11.70 28.17
CA SER A 140 16.96 -10.84 28.51
C SER A 140 15.95 -10.81 27.36
N ASN A 141 14.85 -10.11 27.49
CA ASN A 141 13.91 -9.94 26.40
C ASN A 141 14.46 -8.99 25.34
N LYS A 142 14.97 -9.54 24.23
CA LYS A 142 15.53 -8.80 23.09
C LYS A 142 14.63 -7.65 22.62
N LEU A 143 13.30 -7.83 22.64
CA LEU A 143 12.34 -6.85 22.17
C LEU A 143 12.27 -5.58 23.02
N LEU A 144 12.77 -5.67 24.26
CA LEU A 144 12.88 -4.54 25.20
C LEU A 144 14.27 -3.91 25.23
N ALA A 145 15.24 -4.47 24.50
CA ALA A 145 16.57 -3.89 24.37
C ALA A 145 16.48 -2.51 23.71
N ASP A 146 17.34 -1.61 24.15
CA ASP A 146 17.43 -0.26 23.56
C ASP A 146 17.86 -0.35 22.09
N PHE A 147 17.10 0.29 21.22
CA PHE A 147 17.40 0.41 19.80
C PHE A 147 17.18 1.85 19.35
N GLY A 148 18.21 2.70 19.56
CA GLY A 148 18.16 4.11 19.21
C GLY A 148 17.29 4.93 20.14
N GLY A 149 17.34 4.65 21.45
CA GLY A 149 16.64 5.39 22.51
C GLY A 149 15.27 4.86 22.87
N GLU A 150 14.79 3.79 22.21
CA GLU A 150 13.50 3.15 22.47
C GLU A 150 13.62 1.63 22.49
N PRO A 151 12.68 0.89 23.15
CA PRO A 151 12.61 -0.57 23.03
C PRO A 151 12.50 -1.02 21.57
N MET A 152 13.26 -2.05 21.18
CA MET A 152 13.31 -2.56 19.79
C MET A 152 11.92 -2.80 19.19
N ILE A 153 10.96 -3.29 19.98
CA ILE A 153 9.60 -3.55 19.51
C ILE A 153 8.90 -2.30 18.96
N CYS A 154 9.27 -1.10 19.44
CA CYS A 154 8.67 0.15 18.95
C CYS A 154 8.86 0.32 17.45
N ARG A 155 9.95 -0.17 16.87
CA ARG A 155 10.23 -0.09 15.45
C ARG A 155 9.16 -0.76 14.59
N ILE A 156 8.76 -1.99 14.93
CA ILE A 156 7.69 -2.69 14.19
C ILE A 156 6.32 -2.08 14.47
N LEU A 157 6.08 -1.55 15.67
CA LEU A 157 4.84 -0.85 15.98
C LEU A 157 4.69 0.39 15.10
N ASP A 158 5.76 1.17 14.92
CA ASP A 158 5.77 2.36 14.07
C ASP A 158 5.69 2.00 12.57
N ALA A 159 6.43 0.98 12.13
CA ALA A 159 6.40 0.51 10.74
C ALA A 159 5.02 -0.01 10.29
N THR A 160 4.18 -0.42 11.23
CA THR A 160 2.83 -0.96 10.96
C THR A 160 1.70 0.03 11.24
N GLU A 161 2.00 1.23 11.70
CA GLU A 161 1.00 2.22 12.09
C GLU A 161 0.18 2.73 10.89
N GLY A 162 -1.16 2.86 11.05
CA GLY A 162 -2.06 3.46 10.08
C GLY A 162 -2.22 2.69 8.76
N ILE A 163 -1.69 1.46 8.64
CA ILE A 163 -1.80 0.61 7.43
C ILE A 163 -2.96 -0.38 7.56
N PHE A 164 -3.21 -0.89 8.76
CA PHE A 164 -4.09 -2.03 8.99
C PHE A 164 -5.40 -1.61 9.67
N ARG A 165 -6.52 -2.18 9.23
CA ARG A 165 -7.82 -1.99 9.89
C ARG A 165 -7.83 -2.56 11.30
N ARG A 166 -7.10 -3.64 11.52
CA ARG A 166 -6.95 -4.29 12.82
C ARG A 166 -5.51 -4.70 13.00
N ARG A 167 -4.94 -4.33 14.13
CA ARG A 167 -3.56 -4.65 14.50
C ARG A 167 -3.55 -5.25 15.91
N VAL A 168 -2.89 -6.38 16.07
CA VAL A 168 -2.76 -7.05 17.36
C VAL A 168 -1.32 -7.50 17.60
N VAL A 169 -0.83 -7.29 18.81
CA VAL A 169 0.43 -7.86 19.29
C VAL A 169 0.12 -9.10 20.11
N VAL A 170 0.74 -10.23 19.76
CA VAL A 170 0.61 -11.47 20.54
C VAL A 170 1.91 -11.70 21.26
N THR A 171 1.87 -11.74 22.60
CA THR A 171 3.06 -11.79 23.44
C THR A 171 2.86 -12.68 24.67
N ARG A 172 3.97 -13.12 25.26
CA ARG A 172 4.04 -13.79 26.58
C ARG A 172 4.64 -12.88 27.67
N HIS A 173 4.99 -11.66 27.30
CA HIS A 173 5.73 -10.74 28.16
C HIS A 173 4.83 -9.60 28.59
N GLU A 174 4.60 -9.49 29.92
CA GLU A 174 3.73 -8.46 30.51
C GLU A 174 4.24 -7.05 30.23
N GLU A 175 5.56 -6.85 30.20
CA GLU A 175 6.18 -5.55 29.91
C GLU A 175 5.86 -5.08 28.49
N ILE A 176 5.88 -6.01 27.51
CA ILE A 176 5.46 -5.71 26.13
C ILE A 176 3.96 -5.42 26.07
N ALA A 177 3.15 -6.21 26.80
CA ALA A 177 1.71 -5.99 26.84
C ALA A 177 1.36 -4.62 27.44
N ARG A 178 2.06 -4.18 28.48
CA ARG A 178 1.91 -2.84 29.07
C ARG A 178 2.26 -1.75 28.08
N LEU A 179 3.43 -1.83 27.42
CA LEU A 179 3.87 -0.88 26.41
C LEU A 179 2.84 -0.77 25.25
N CYS A 180 2.28 -1.89 24.80
CA CYS A 180 1.25 -1.88 23.75
C CYS A 180 -0.03 -1.19 24.21
N ARG A 181 -0.47 -1.41 25.46
CA ARG A 181 -1.66 -0.74 26.02
C ARG A 181 -1.46 0.77 26.14
N GLU A 182 -0.26 1.21 26.57
CA GLU A 182 0.13 2.63 26.64
C GLU A 182 0.09 3.32 25.25
N ARG A 183 0.33 2.56 24.18
CA ARG A 183 0.23 3.01 22.77
C ARG A 183 -1.14 2.72 22.14
N GLU A 184 -2.13 2.34 22.90
CA GLU A 184 -3.50 2.00 22.43
C GLU A 184 -3.53 0.88 21.37
N ILE A 185 -2.56 -0.04 21.42
CA ILE A 185 -2.47 -1.17 20.50
C ILE A 185 -3.09 -2.41 21.15
N SER A 186 -3.99 -3.08 20.45
CA SER A 186 -4.58 -4.33 20.91
C SER A 186 -3.49 -5.37 21.18
N VAL A 187 -3.57 -6.05 22.33
CA VAL A 187 -2.59 -7.05 22.74
C VAL A 187 -3.28 -8.30 23.25
N VAL A 188 -2.76 -9.46 22.89
CA VAL A 188 -3.12 -10.77 23.46
C VAL A 188 -1.93 -11.26 24.27
N LEU A 189 -2.09 -11.25 25.59
CA LEU A 189 -1.13 -11.82 26.52
C LEU A 189 -1.48 -13.29 26.77
N HIS A 190 -0.49 -14.20 26.69
CA HIS A 190 -0.71 -15.62 26.87
C HIS A 190 0.51 -16.32 27.52
N SER A 191 0.33 -17.57 27.97
CA SER A 191 1.39 -18.41 28.53
C SER A 191 1.69 -19.65 27.69
N LEU A 192 1.03 -19.83 26.54
CA LEU A 192 1.15 -21.01 25.69
C LEU A 192 2.55 -21.11 25.07
N PRO A 193 3.14 -22.35 24.95
CA PRO A 193 4.55 -22.49 24.67
C PRO A 193 4.92 -22.37 23.19
N ASN A 194 3.99 -22.59 22.26
CA ASN A 194 4.34 -22.87 20.88
C ASN A 194 4.06 -21.71 19.91
N ARG A 195 4.75 -21.71 18.78
CA ARG A 195 4.62 -20.70 17.74
C ARG A 195 3.25 -20.73 17.05
N ASN A 196 2.68 -21.92 16.86
CA ASN A 196 1.31 -22.07 16.32
C ASN A 196 0.26 -21.42 17.22
N ASP A 197 0.46 -21.40 18.54
CA ASP A 197 -0.44 -20.72 19.46
C ASP A 197 -0.46 -19.21 19.22
N THR A 198 0.71 -18.60 19.00
CA THR A 198 0.82 -17.18 18.65
C THR A 198 0.07 -16.85 17.35
N VAL A 199 0.18 -17.70 16.34
CA VAL A 199 -0.54 -17.54 15.07
C VAL A 199 -2.06 -17.66 15.28
N ARG A 200 -2.50 -18.70 15.98
CA ARG A 200 -3.91 -18.96 16.26
C ARG A 200 -4.55 -17.83 17.08
N LEU A 201 -3.89 -17.38 18.13
CA LEU A 201 -4.35 -16.29 18.98
C LEU A 201 -4.42 -14.96 18.21
N GLY A 202 -3.45 -14.70 17.36
CA GLY A 202 -3.42 -13.50 16.52
C GLY A 202 -4.55 -13.44 15.50
N LEU A 203 -5.04 -14.59 15.02
CA LEU A 203 -6.18 -14.67 14.11
C LEU A 203 -7.55 -14.55 14.79
N GLN A 204 -7.60 -14.64 16.12
CA GLN A 204 -8.84 -14.36 16.85
C GLN A 204 -9.22 -12.88 16.68
N GLY A 205 -10.40 -12.64 16.18
CA GLY A 205 -10.87 -11.28 15.88
C GLY A 205 -10.39 -10.72 14.55
N MET A 206 -9.86 -11.55 13.65
CA MET A 206 -9.54 -11.19 12.25
C MET A 206 -10.58 -11.72 11.25
N GLU A 207 -11.75 -12.14 11.73
CA GLU A 207 -12.79 -12.80 10.93
C GLU A 207 -13.33 -11.90 9.80
N GLU A 208 -13.32 -10.59 10.00
CA GLU A 208 -13.77 -9.63 8.99
C GLU A 208 -12.67 -9.19 8.01
N MET A 209 -11.45 -9.69 8.21
CA MET A 209 -10.32 -9.35 7.35
C MET A 209 -10.23 -10.35 6.19
N ASP A 210 -10.05 -9.85 4.98
CA ASP A 210 -9.85 -10.67 3.77
C ASP A 210 -8.41 -11.19 3.62
N ARG A 211 -7.49 -10.64 4.42
CA ARG A 211 -6.10 -11.08 4.54
C ARG A 211 -5.44 -10.56 5.82
N CYS A 212 -4.36 -11.21 6.23
CA CYS A 212 -3.63 -10.84 7.44
C CYS A 212 -2.11 -10.91 7.22
N LEU A 213 -1.42 -9.85 7.62
CA LEU A 213 0.04 -9.79 7.66
C LEU A 213 0.53 -10.34 8.99
N PHE A 214 1.52 -11.23 8.94
CA PHE A 214 2.25 -11.73 10.11
C PHE A 214 3.66 -11.17 10.10
N ALA A 215 3.98 -10.36 11.09
CA ALA A 215 5.28 -9.73 11.25
C ALA A 215 5.98 -10.25 12.52
N PRO A 216 7.22 -10.75 12.42
CA PRO A 216 8.07 -10.93 13.59
C PRO A 216 8.34 -9.59 14.27
N ALA A 217 8.37 -9.57 15.60
CA ALA A 217 8.61 -8.33 16.35
C ALA A 217 10.08 -7.92 16.43
N ASP A 218 10.99 -8.77 15.97
CA ASP A 218 12.44 -8.64 16.08
C ASP A 218 13.14 -8.20 14.77
N GLN A 219 12.41 -7.54 13.87
CA GLN A 219 12.94 -6.92 12.64
C GLN A 219 12.93 -5.39 12.76
N PRO A 220 13.92 -4.78 13.46
CA PRO A 220 13.88 -3.36 13.79
C PRO A 220 14.15 -2.42 12.62
N LEU A 221 14.71 -2.93 11.53
CA LEU A 221 15.03 -2.14 10.34
C LEU A 221 13.96 -2.22 9.24
N LEU A 222 12.88 -2.96 9.47
CA LEU A 222 11.75 -3.04 8.54
C LEU A 222 11.09 -1.67 8.39
N ARG A 223 11.01 -1.18 7.15
CA ARG A 223 10.48 0.15 6.84
C ARG A 223 8.96 0.13 6.66
N ARG A 224 8.34 1.25 7.03
CA ARG A 224 6.90 1.47 6.84
C ARG A 224 6.49 1.35 5.37
N GLU A 225 7.29 1.92 4.45
CA GLU A 225 7.05 1.90 3.01
C GLU A 225 7.04 0.47 2.47
N THR A 226 7.91 -0.38 2.99
CA THR A 226 8.00 -1.80 2.62
C THR A 226 6.77 -2.58 3.11
N VAL A 227 6.31 -2.31 4.34
CA VAL A 227 5.07 -2.88 4.87
C VAL A 227 3.87 -2.41 4.07
N ALA A 228 3.79 -1.11 3.75
CA ALA A 228 2.72 -0.53 2.94
C ALA A 228 2.69 -1.12 1.53
N ALA A 229 3.85 -1.27 0.89
CA ALA A 229 3.96 -1.89 -0.44
C ALA A 229 3.43 -3.33 -0.43
N LEU A 230 3.80 -4.13 0.59
CA LEU A 230 3.33 -5.50 0.73
C LEU A 230 1.80 -5.55 0.97
N ALA A 231 1.26 -4.63 1.77
CA ALA A 231 -0.17 -4.49 1.99
C ALA A 231 -0.93 -4.09 0.72
N LEU A 232 -0.38 -3.17 -0.08
CA LEU A 232 -0.96 -2.73 -1.35
C LEU A 232 -1.02 -3.85 -2.39
N VAL A 233 0.10 -4.52 -2.67
CA VAL A 233 0.15 -5.56 -3.72
C VAL A 233 -0.67 -6.79 -3.38
N SER A 234 -0.93 -7.03 -2.11
CA SER A 234 -1.76 -8.13 -1.64
C SER A 234 -3.26 -7.85 -1.68
N LYS A 235 -3.69 -6.59 -1.93
CA LYS A 235 -5.11 -6.21 -1.98
C LYS A 235 -5.83 -6.94 -3.12
N GLY A 236 -6.91 -7.65 -2.79
CA GLY A 236 -7.70 -8.43 -3.75
C GLY A 236 -6.95 -9.63 -4.37
N SER A 237 -5.76 -9.94 -3.87
CA SER A 237 -4.93 -11.04 -4.38
C SER A 237 -5.27 -12.37 -3.69
N PRO A 238 -5.44 -13.47 -4.43
CA PRO A 238 -5.63 -14.79 -3.84
C PRO A 238 -4.32 -15.47 -3.41
N TYR A 239 -3.19 -14.79 -3.57
CA TYR A 239 -1.86 -15.32 -3.27
C TYR A 239 -1.40 -14.96 -1.87
N CYS A 240 -0.55 -15.84 -1.28
CA CYS A 240 0.30 -15.45 -0.17
C CYS A 240 1.43 -14.54 -0.70
N TRP A 241 1.75 -13.49 0.05
CA TRP A 241 2.80 -12.55 -0.33
C TRP A 241 3.85 -12.47 0.77
N ARG A 242 5.13 -12.42 0.38
CA ARG A 242 6.25 -12.27 1.31
C ARG A 242 7.30 -11.32 0.76
N LEU A 243 8.16 -10.85 1.64
CA LEU A 243 9.35 -10.13 1.22
C LEU A 243 10.45 -11.10 0.77
N SER A 244 11.31 -10.62 -0.11
CA SER A 244 12.57 -11.27 -0.47
C SER A 244 13.63 -10.23 -0.82
N CYS A 245 14.91 -10.58 -0.61
CA CYS A 245 16.03 -9.79 -1.07
C CYS A 245 17.02 -10.73 -1.75
N GLU A 246 17.41 -10.44 -2.99
CA GLU A 246 18.35 -11.26 -3.78
C GLU A 246 17.97 -12.75 -3.81
N GLY A 247 16.69 -13.06 -3.90
CA GLY A 247 16.16 -14.43 -3.89
C GLY A 247 16.07 -15.08 -2.51
N VAL A 248 16.60 -14.45 -1.46
CA VAL A 248 16.48 -14.93 -0.08
C VAL A 248 15.11 -14.50 0.48
N PRO A 249 14.27 -15.48 0.86
CA PRO A 249 12.94 -15.18 1.37
C PRO A 249 12.98 -14.65 2.81
N GLY A 250 12.17 -13.61 3.10
CA GLY A 250 12.05 -12.96 4.41
C GLY A 250 10.63 -12.86 4.93
N SER A 251 10.50 -12.23 6.07
CA SER A 251 9.24 -11.77 6.69
C SER A 251 9.16 -10.25 6.54
N PRO A 252 7.97 -9.66 6.70
CA PRO A 252 6.67 -10.27 7.00
C PRO A 252 6.03 -11.03 5.84
N VAL A 253 4.95 -11.76 6.17
CA VAL A 253 4.17 -12.54 5.20
C VAL A 253 2.69 -12.16 5.30
N VAL A 254 2.04 -11.92 4.17
CA VAL A 254 0.58 -11.76 4.08
C VAL A 254 -0.05 -13.06 3.65
N PHE A 255 -1.05 -13.48 4.41
CA PHE A 255 -1.87 -14.65 4.15
C PHE A 255 -3.31 -14.21 3.81
N PRO A 256 -3.90 -14.65 2.69
CA PRO A 256 -5.30 -14.40 2.35
C PRO A 256 -6.24 -15.25 3.22
N GLU A 257 -7.50 -14.83 3.32
CA GLU A 257 -8.55 -15.42 4.17
C GLU A 257 -8.66 -16.95 4.02
N TRP A 258 -8.56 -17.49 2.80
CA TRP A 258 -8.67 -18.93 2.55
C TRP A 258 -7.63 -19.78 3.31
N THR A 259 -6.56 -19.15 3.83
CA THR A 259 -5.53 -19.81 4.65
C THR A 259 -5.84 -19.81 6.13
N PHE A 260 -6.78 -18.99 6.61
CA PHE A 260 -6.96 -18.73 8.05
C PHE A 260 -7.29 -19.98 8.84
N GLU A 261 -8.19 -20.82 8.33
CA GLU A 261 -8.52 -22.08 9.02
C GLU A 261 -7.32 -23.02 9.10
N GLN A 262 -6.48 -23.08 8.08
CA GLN A 262 -5.25 -23.87 8.10
C GLN A 262 -4.23 -23.29 9.07
N LEU A 263 -4.12 -21.96 9.16
CA LEU A 263 -3.24 -21.25 10.11
C LEU A 263 -3.69 -21.45 11.57
N LYS A 264 -4.99 -21.48 11.83
CA LYS A 264 -5.54 -21.78 13.17
C LYS A 264 -5.25 -23.21 13.62
N ASN A 265 -5.14 -24.15 12.67
CA ASN A 265 -4.94 -25.57 12.88
C ASN A 265 -3.51 -26.04 12.55
N LEU A 266 -2.51 -25.19 12.69
CA LEU A 266 -1.11 -25.55 12.47
C LEU A 266 -0.65 -26.63 13.47
N PRO A 267 0.20 -27.59 13.03
CA PRO A 267 0.82 -28.53 13.94
C PRO A 267 1.65 -27.83 15.01
N GLU A 268 1.82 -28.49 16.15
CA GLU A 268 2.57 -27.98 17.28
C GLU A 268 3.99 -27.52 16.90
N GLY A 269 4.37 -26.33 17.39
CA GLY A 269 5.68 -25.72 17.13
C GLY A 269 5.88 -25.20 15.72
N LYS A 270 4.91 -25.37 14.80
CA LYS A 270 5.02 -24.88 13.42
C LYS A 270 4.41 -23.49 13.25
N GLY A 271 4.89 -22.78 12.24
CA GLY A 271 4.35 -21.46 11.83
C GLY A 271 3.81 -21.51 10.39
N GLY A 272 3.28 -20.39 9.92
CA GLY A 272 2.65 -20.26 8.59
C GLY A 272 3.54 -20.65 7.39
N GLY A 273 4.86 -20.71 7.57
CA GLY A 273 5.79 -21.16 6.54
C GLY A 273 5.51 -22.55 5.96
N ILE A 274 4.79 -23.42 6.71
CA ILE A 274 4.33 -24.71 6.18
C ILE A 274 3.39 -24.52 4.98
N LEU A 275 2.47 -23.57 5.07
CA LEU A 275 1.51 -23.30 3.98
C LEU A 275 2.21 -22.77 2.74
N LEU A 276 3.24 -21.95 2.91
CA LEU A 276 4.03 -21.45 1.78
C LEU A 276 4.77 -22.57 1.04
N LYS A 277 5.20 -23.60 1.77
CA LYS A 277 5.80 -24.81 1.18
C LYS A 277 4.78 -25.74 0.56
N LYS A 278 3.56 -25.78 1.13
CA LYS A 278 2.47 -26.64 0.63
C LYS A 278 1.85 -26.11 -0.66
N TYR A 279 1.84 -24.78 -0.83
CA TYR A 279 1.22 -24.10 -1.98
C TYR A 279 2.22 -23.13 -2.66
N PRO A 280 3.34 -23.63 -3.20
CA PRO A 280 4.37 -22.77 -3.79
C PRO A 280 3.87 -21.98 -5.00
N GLU A 281 2.91 -22.54 -5.76
CA GLU A 281 2.26 -21.88 -6.90
C GLU A 281 1.40 -20.68 -6.49
N ARG A 282 0.94 -20.65 -5.23
CA ARG A 282 0.17 -19.57 -4.63
C ARG A 282 1.03 -18.59 -3.81
N LEU A 283 2.33 -18.61 -3.99
CA LEU A 283 3.26 -17.68 -3.34
C LEU A 283 3.74 -16.64 -4.35
N ARG A 284 3.77 -15.37 -3.91
CA ARG A 284 4.35 -14.24 -4.62
C ARG A 284 5.32 -13.50 -3.70
N THR A 285 6.27 -12.81 -4.28
CA THR A 285 7.31 -12.08 -3.53
C THR A 285 7.36 -10.62 -3.95
N VAL A 286 7.61 -9.77 -2.97
CA VAL A 286 8.03 -8.39 -3.18
C VAL A 286 9.53 -8.35 -2.93
N ASN A 287 10.30 -8.09 -3.98
CA ASN A 287 11.75 -7.93 -3.87
C ASN A 287 12.08 -6.54 -3.32
N ILE A 288 12.79 -6.52 -2.21
CA ILE A 288 13.36 -5.29 -1.64
C ILE A 288 14.84 -5.17 -2.00
N ARG A 289 15.34 -3.96 -1.99
CA ARG A 289 16.74 -3.67 -2.34
C ARG A 289 17.68 -3.78 -1.15
N ASP A 290 17.17 -3.50 0.04
CA ASP A 290 17.96 -3.44 1.28
C ASP A 290 17.67 -4.67 2.14
N GLY A 291 18.60 -5.62 2.14
CA GLY A 291 18.49 -6.87 2.90
C GLY A 291 18.52 -6.69 4.42
N TYR A 292 18.96 -5.53 4.92
CA TYR A 292 18.94 -5.23 6.35
C TYR A 292 17.52 -5.20 6.91
N GLU A 293 16.51 -4.84 6.09
CA GLU A 293 15.11 -4.87 6.50
C GLU A 293 14.60 -6.26 6.93
N LEU A 294 15.26 -7.34 6.47
CA LEU A 294 14.88 -8.73 6.78
C LEU A 294 15.65 -9.33 7.97
N GLN A 295 16.57 -8.59 8.55
CA GLN A 295 17.41 -9.08 9.66
C GLN A 295 16.68 -8.99 10.99
N ASP A 296 16.92 -10.03 11.84
CA ASP A 296 16.46 -10.18 13.21
C ASP A 296 17.57 -9.95 14.24
#